data_54d7d929475601beed9a207f4d6a6b6b
#
_entry.id   54d7d929475601beed9a207f4d6a6b6b
#
_cell.length_a   1.000
_cell.length_b   1.000
_cell.length_c   1.000
_cell.angle_alpha   90.00
_cell.angle_beta   90.00
_cell.angle_gamma   90.00
#
_symmetry.space_group_name_H-M   'P 1'
#
loop_
_entity.id
_entity.type
_entity.pdbx_description
1 polymer ?
#
loop_
_entity_poly.entity_id
_entity_poly.type
_entity_poly.pdbx_seq_one_letter_code
_entity_poly.pdbx_strand_id
1 'polypeptide(L)'
;IRARIYEGLKNNVFLRMSKGVYATVYTAEDGTEKECVLVHGDGRDLSFLKDGSVDAIITDHPYALPGALKGGNRNFASYELFQYTEKDFKEKYRVLKPGAFLVEFLPEESAENFEYVTKVKKMAMEAGFVYYSKVPWQKGSFVANTGRKAKNAEDVMFFTKGKARSIRPDVKKDKAEPDKKHYMSGANGMLPTVFNFDPPGKKERIHQAEKPIGLLESIVSYVSLPGEWLLDQFAGSGVLGAA
;
A
#
# COMPACT_ATOMS: atom_id res chain seq x y z
N ILE A 1 7.58 -14.63 -8.13
CA ILE A 1 6.12 -14.53 -8.41
C ILE A 1 5.68 -15.57 -9.44
N ARG A 2 6.23 -15.61 -10.68
CA ARG A 2 5.80 -16.58 -11.70
C ARG A 2 5.78 -18.04 -11.20
N ALA A 3 6.85 -18.50 -10.55
CA ALA A 3 6.94 -19.88 -10.07
C ALA A 3 5.83 -20.21 -9.06
N ARG A 4 5.50 -19.29 -8.17
CA ARG A 4 4.45 -19.48 -7.16
C ARG A 4 3.03 -19.40 -7.72
N ILE A 5 2.80 -18.56 -8.73
CA ILE A 5 1.53 -18.56 -9.45
C ILE A 5 1.31 -19.92 -10.15
N TYR A 6 2.34 -20.46 -10.81
CA TYR A 6 2.25 -21.80 -11.42
C TYR A 6 2.02 -22.91 -10.40
N GLU A 7 2.66 -22.84 -9.24
CA GLU A 7 2.44 -23.77 -8.14
C GLU A 7 1.01 -23.68 -7.61
N GLY A 8 0.51 -22.46 -7.39
CA GLY A 8 -0.86 -22.20 -6.99
C GLY A 8 -1.89 -22.68 -8.03
N LEU A 9 -1.65 -22.51 -9.32
CA LEU A 9 -2.49 -23.06 -10.39
C LEU A 9 -2.50 -24.60 -10.38
N LYS A 10 -1.36 -25.24 -10.15
CA LYS A 10 -1.23 -26.70 -10.04
C LYS A 10 -2.02 -27.25 -8.86
N ASN A 11 -2.07 -26.51 -7.76
CA ASN A 11 -2.73 -26.92 -6.52
C ASN A 11 -4.17 -26.38 -6.40
N ASN A 12 -4.74 -25.83 -7.48
CA ASN A 12 -6.07 -25.21 -7.53
C ASN A 12 -6.27 -24.05 -6.53
N VAL A 13 -5.18 -23.40 -6.10
CA VAL A 13 -5.24 -22.20 -5.24
C VAL A 13 -5.64 -20.98 -6.06
N PHE A 14 -5.19 -20.92 -7.34
CA PHE A 14 -5.54 -19.85 -8.27
C PHE A 14 -6.30 -20.41 -9.47
N LEU A 15 -7.30 -19.68 -9.92
CA LEU A 15 -7.99 -19.88 -11.20
C LEU A 15 -7.44 -18.91 -12.23
N ARG A 16 -7.07 -19.41 -13.39
CA ARG A 16 -6.68 -18.55 -14.51
C ARG A 16 -7.91 -18.00 -15.20
N MET A 17 -8.18 -16.71 -15.06
CA MET A 17 -9.32 -16.03 -15.66
C MET A 17 -9.07 -15.66 -17.12
N SER A 18 -7.87 -15.21 -17.43
CA SER A 18 -7.43 -14.89 -18.79
C SER A 18 -5.90 -14.91 -18.88
N LYS A 19 -5.32 -14.52 -20.02
CA LYS A 19 -3.86 -14.40 -20.15
C LYS A 19 -3.34 -13.33 -19.19
N GLY A 20 -2.55 -13.76 -18.21
CA GLY A 20 -1.92 -12.87 -17.21
C GLY A 20 -2.85 -12.43 -16.07
N VAL A 21 -4.09 -12.94 -16.00
CA VAL A 21 -5.05 -12.63 -14.92
C VAL A 21 -5.37 -13.90 -14.17
N TYR A 22 -5.21 -13.87 -12.86
CA TYR A 22 -5.42 -14.99 -11.95
C TYR A 22 -6.26 -14.53 -10.78
N ALA A 23 -7.22 -15.33 -10.36
CA ALA A 23 -8.06 -15.06 -9.21
C ALA A 23 -8.01 -16.20 -8.21
N THR A 24 -8.17 -15.89 -6.94
CA THR A 24 -8.43 -16.84 -5.88
C THR A 24 -9.52 -16.30 -4.97
N VAL A 25 -10.37 -17.20 -4.51
CA VAL A 25 -11.33 -16.93 -3.43
C VAL A 25 -10.93 -17.82 -2.28
N TYR A 26 -10.80 -17.28 -1.10
CA TYR A 26 -10.52 -18.05 0.09
C TYR A 26 -11.41 -17.61 1.25
N THR A 27 -11.74 -18.55 2.12
CA THR A 27 -12.48 -18.28 3.34
C THR A 27 -11.51 -17.94 4.45
N ALA A 28 -11.62 -16.74 5.02
CA ALA A 28 -10.83 -16.33 6.18
C ALA A 28 -11.29 -17.10 7.44
N GLU A 29 -10.50 -17.03 8.51
CA GLU A 29 -10.80 -17.73 9.78
C GLU A 29 -12.14 -17.29 10.39
N ASP A 30 -12.59 -16.08 10.12
CA ASP A 30 -13.87 -15.52 10.56
C ASP A 30 -15.07 -15.98 9.69
N GLY A 31 -14.82 -16.84 8.68
CA GLY A 31 -15.83 -17.35 7.76
C GLY A 31 -16.15 -16.41 6.59
N THR A 32 -15.50 -15.26 6.47
CA THR A 32 -15.71 -14.36 5.32
C THR A 32 -15.00 -14.86 4.08
N GLU A 33 -15.63 -14.71 2.91
CA GLU A 33 -15.00 -14.96 1.62
C GLU A 33 -14.22 -13.71 1.19
N LYS A 34 -12.96 -13.92 0.85
CA LYS A 34 -12.06 -12.88 0.30
C LYS A 34 -11.67 -13.25 -1.12
N GLU A 35 -11.71 -12.30 -2.01
CA GLU A 35 -11.27 -12.44 -3.40
C GLU A 35 -9.97 -11.68 -3.62
N CYS A 36 -9.00 -12.31 -4.25
CA CYS A 36 -7.76 -11.68 -4.67
C CYS A 36 -7.56 -11.90 -6.17
N VAL A 37 -7.37 -10.81 -6.91
CA VAL A 37 -7.08 -10.84 -8.35
C VAL A 37 -5.65 -10.40 -8.59
N LEU A 38 -4.85 -11.27 -9.19
CA LEU A 38 -3.48 -10.98 -9.58
C LEU A 38 -3.40 -10.70 -11.08
N VAL A 39 -2.90 -9.54 -11.45
CA VAL A 39 -2.68 -9.14 -12.84
C VAL A 39 -1.18 -9.11 -13.13
N HIS A 40 -0.74 -9.88 -14.11
CA HIS A 40 0.64 -9.84 -14.59
C HIS A 40 0.78 -8.79 -15.69
N GLY A 41 1.27 -7.61 -15.32
CA GLY A 41 1.45 -6.45 -16.20
C GLY A 41 2.43 -5.43 -15.65
N ASP A 42 2.49 -4.27 -16.27
CA ASP A 42 3.17 -3.09 -15.73
C ASP A 42 2.26 -2.46 -14.67
N GLY A 43 2.73 -2.36 -13.44
CA GLY A 43 1.94 -1.78 -12.34
C GLY A 43 1.58 -0.29 -12.54
N ARG A 44 2.22 0.39 -13.49
CA ARG A 44 1.89 1.78 -13.87
C ARG A 44 0.74 1.87 -14.87
N ASP A 45 0.43 0.77 -15.57
CA ASP A 45 -0.69 0.71 -16.52
C ASP A 45 -1.98 0.32 -15.78
N LEU A 46 -2.78 1.31 -15.46
CA LEU A 46 -4.10 1.14 -14.84
C LEU A 46 -5.26 1.27 -15.84
N SER A 47 -4.97 1.24 -17.15
CA SER A 47 -5.98 1.45 -18.21
C SER A 47 -7.11 0.42 -18.19
N PHE A 48 -6.89 -0.76 -17.62
CA PHE A 48 -7.89 -1.82 -17.47
C PHE A 48 -8.89 -1.55 -16.33
N LEU A 49 -8.60 -0.61 -15.42
CA LEU A 49 -9.49 -0.21 -14.33
C LEU A 49 -10.37 0.97 -14.75
N LYS A 50 -11.65 0.91 -14.39
CA LYS A 50 -12.60 2.00 -14.62
C LYS A 50 -12.34 3.18 -13.69
N ASP A 51 -12.76 4.37 -14.11
CA ASP A 51 -12.72 5.56 -13.27
C ASP A 51 -13.54 5.34 -11.99
N GLY A 52 -12.96 5.71 -10.84
CA GLY A 52 -13.63 5.59 -9.56
C GLY A 52 -14.04 4.18 -9.17
N SER A 53 -13.27 3.16 -9.55
CA SER A 53 -13.58 1.75 -9.25
C SER A 53 -12.87 1.21 -8.01
N VAL A 54 -11.86 1.91 -7.49
CA VAL A 54 -10.99 1.45 -6.40
C VAL A 54 -11.27 2.23 -5.12
N ASP A 55 -11.42 1.52 -4.00
CA ASP A 55 -11.73 2.09 -2.70
C ASP A 55 -10.50 2.60 -1.93
N ALA A 56 -9.33 1.97 -2.15
CA ALA A 56 -8.05 2.50 -1.69
C ALA A 56 -6.90 1.93 -2.53
N ILE A 57 -5.80 2.69 -2.63
CA ILE A 57 -4.52 2.21 -3.17
C ILE A 57 -3.53 2.17 -2.01
N ILE A 58 -2.87 1.02 -1.80
CA ILE A 58 -1.78 0.84 -0.84
C ILE A 58 -0.63 0.22 -1.62
N THR A 59 0.48 0.95 -1.77
CA THR A 59 1.51 0.53 -2.71
C THR A 59 2.92 0.95 -2.30
N ASP A 60 3.90 0.12 -2.69
CA ASP A 60 5.34 0.32 -2.47
C ASP A 60 6.08 0.14 -3.80
N HIS A 61 6.33 1.22 -4.52
CA HIS A 61 6.96 1.12 -5.82
C HIS A 61 8.48 0.90 -5.73
N PRO A 62 9.08 0.20 -6.69
CA PRO A 62 10.52 -0.02 -6.74
C PRO A 62 11.27 1.23 -7.19
N TYR A 63 11.51 2.18 -6.29
CA TYR A 63 12.10 3.48 -6.60
C TYR A 63 13.58 3.41 -6.97
N ALA A 64 13.93 4.08 -8.08
CA ALA A 64 15.30 4.26 -8.53
C ALA A 64 15.98 5.42 -7.78
N LEU A 65 16.69 5.11 -6.70
CA LEU A 65 17.46 6.07 -5.91
C LEU A 65 18.96 5.79 -6.01
N PRO A 66 19.82 6.82 -5.86
CA PRO A 66 21.26 6.62 -5.75
C PRO A 66 21.58 5.61 -4.65
N GLY A 67 22.27 4.53 -5.01
CA GLY A 67 22.62 3.47 -4.07
C GLY A 67 21.56 2.40 -3.82
N ALA A 68 20.37 2.47 -4.40
CA ALA A 68 19.32 1.46 -4.26
C ALA A 68 19.80 0.04 -4.65
N LEU A 69 20.70 -0.07 -5.62
CA LEU A 69 21.31 -1.32 -6.06
C LEU A 69 22.63 -1.67 -5.35
N LYS A 70 23.15 -0.82 -4.47
CA LYS A 70 24.43 -1.03 -3.76
C LYS A 70 24.29 -1.90 -2.51
N GLY A 71 23.47 -2.92 -2.55
CA GLY A 71 23.17 -3.79 -1.42
C GLY A 71 23.99 -5.07 -1.33
N GLY A 72 25.30 -5.07 -1.65
CA GLY A 72 26.19 -6.24 -1.50
C GLY A 72 25.74 -7.46 -2.34
N ASN A 73 26.27 -8.64 -2.06
CA ASN A 73 25.95 -9.95 -2.70
C ASN A 73 24.50 -10.43 -2.45
N ARG A 74 23.51 -9.55 -2.52
CA ARG A 74 22.11 -9.93 -2.36
C ARG A 74 21.54 -10.19 -3.75
N ASN A 75 21.14 -11.42 -4.01
CA ASN A 75 20.31 -11.77 -5.16
C ASN A 75 18.94 -11.08 -5.01
N PHE A 76 18.86 -9.80 -5.35
CA PHE A 76 17.59 -9.16 -5.54
C PHE A 76 16.91 -9.81 -6.74
N ALA A 77 15.63 -10.12 -6.63
CA ALA A 77 14.83 -10.40 -7.80
C ALA A 77 15.07 -9.27 -8.80
N SER A 78 15.44 -9.61 -10.03
CA SER A 78 15.66 -8.63 -11.08
C SER A 78 14.31 -7.99 -11.43
N TYR A 79 14.06 -6.80 -10.91
CA TYR A 79 12.92 -5.94 -11.28
C TYR A 79 13.44 -4.58 -11.67
N GLU A 80 12.74 -3.96 -12.60
CA GLU A 80 13.06 -2.63 -13.09
C GLU A 80 12.76 -1.59 -11.99
N LEU A 81 13.78 -0.79 -11.66
CA LEU A 81 13.61 0.38 -10.81
C LEU A 81 13.21 1.57 -11.68
N PHE A 82 12.27 2.37 -11.21
CA PHE A 82 11.83 3.56 -11.93
C PHE A 82 11.54 4.71 -10.98
N GLN A 83 11.32 5.88 -11.52
CA GLN A 83 10.76 7.04 -10.82
C GLN A 83 9.38 7.32 -11.37
N TYR A 84 8.45 7.65 -10.49
CA TYR A 84 7.12 8.09 -10.89
C TYR A 84 7.16 9.33 -11.77
N THR A 85 6.16 9.41 -12.63
CA THR A 85 5.83 10.56 -13.46
C THR A 85 4.47 11.12 -13.04
N GLU A 86 4.13 12.31 -13.52
CA GLU A 86 2.81 12.91 -13.32
C GLU A 86 1.67 12.00 -13.82
N LYS A 87 1.92 11.28 -14.91
CA LYS A 87 0.94 10.34 -15.48
C LYS A 87 0.55 9.27 -14.47
N ASP A 88 1.51 8.74 -13.71
CA ASP A 88 1.25 7.67 -12.73
C ASP A 88 0.29 8.16 -11.63
N PHE A 89 0.46 9.39 -11.16
CA PHE A 89 -0.45 9.98 -10.17
C PHE A 89 -1.81 10.36 -10.75
N LYS A 90 -1.88 10.81 -12.00
CA LYS A 90 -3.14 11.07 -12.70
C LYS A 90 -3.97 9.78 -12.85
N GLU A 91 -3.33 8.67 -13.19
CA GLU A 91 -4.00 7.37 -13.29
C GLU A 91 -4.46 6.85 -11.91
N LYS A 92 -3.63 6.94 -10.87
CA LYS A 92 -4.06 6.64 -9.49
C LYS A 92 -5.26 7.48 -9.07
N TYR A 93 -5.23 8.78 -9.37
CA TYR A 93 -6.34 9.69 -9.09
C TYR A 93 -7.60 9.30 -9.87
N ARG A 94 -7.47 8.95 -11.15
CA ARG A 94 -8.58 8.53 -12.00
C ARG A 94 -9.32 7.32 -11.42
N VAL A 95 -8.59 6.27 -11.08
CA VAL A 95 -9.18 4.99 -10.65
C VAL A 95 -9.75 5.01 -9.24
N LEU A 96 -9.27 5.88 -8.36
CA LEU A 96 -9.77 6.00 -7.00
C LEU A 96 -11.16 6.64 -6.95
N LYS A 97 -12.01 6.16 -6.03
CA LYS A 97 -13.30 6.79 -5.69
C LYS A 97 -13.08 8.15 -5.01
N PRO A 98 -14.03 9.10 -5.11
CA PRO A 98 -13.97 10.33 -4.32
C PRO A 98 -13.84 10.06 -2.82
N GLY A 99 -12.95 10.78 -2.14
CA GLY A 99 -12.67 10.60 -0.72
C GLY A 99 -11.81 9.40 -0.35
N ALA A 100 -11.47 8.54 -1.31
CA ALA A 100 -10.64 7.37 -1.12
C ALA A 100 -9.17 7.73 -0.84
N PHE A 101 -8.45 6.79 -0.21
CA PHE A 101 -7.05 6.97 0.18
C PHE A 101 -6.08 6.41 -0.85
N LEU A 102 -4.99 7.15 -1.07
CA LEU A 102 -3.75 6.67 -1.64
C LEU A 102 -2.72 6.59 -0.52
N VAL A 103 -2.18 5.40 -0.29
CA VAL A 103 -1.10 5.15 0.68
C VAL A 103 0.15 4.75 -0.09
N GLU A 104 1.20 5.54 0.03
CA GLU A 104 2.50 5.31 -0.60
C GLU A 104 3.56 5.05 0.46
N PHE A 105 4.28 3.94 0.31
CA PHE A 105 5.52 3.73 1.05
C PHE A 105 6.65 4.47 0.37
N LEU A 106 7.36 5.29 1.13
CA LEU A 106 8.53 6.04 0.66
C LEU A 106 9.71 5.81 1.61
N PRO A 107 10.94 5.93 1.11
CA PRO A 107 12.09 5.90 1.98
C PRO A 107 12.03 7.08 2.96
N GLU A 108 12.51 6.88 4.19
CA GLU A 108 12.70 7.99 5.12
C GLU A 108 13.52 9.10 4.45
N GLU A 109 13.04 10.33 4.57
CA GLU A 109 13.66 11.49 3.90
C GLU A 109 15.10 11.71 4.37
N SER A 110 16.00 11.86 3.44
CA SER A 110 17.43 12.07 3.65
C SER A 110 18.02 13.01 2.59
N ALA A 111 19.25 13.46 2.78
CA ALA A 111 19.93 14.31 1.80
C ALA A 111 20.04 13.65 0.42
N GLU A 112 20.13 12.32 0.35
CA GLU A 112 20.29 11.59 -0.90
C GLU A 112 18.98 11.41 -1.68
N ASN A 113 17.83 11.49 -1.01
CA ASN A 113 16.52 11.23 -1.63
C ASN A 113 15.53 12.40 -1.53
N PHE A 114 15.92 13.50 -0.89
CA PHE A 114 15.06 14.66 -0.63
C PHE A 114 14.35 15.16 -1.89
N GLU A 115 15.09 15.34 -2.98
CA GLU A 115 14.53 15.82 -4.24
C GLU A 115 13.46 14.88 -4.78
N TYR A 116 13.73 13.58 -4.76
CA TYR A 116 12.77 12.57 -5.24
C TYR A 116 11.51 12.51 -4.38
N VAL A 117 11.67 12.43 -3.05
CA VAL A 117 10.54 12.39 -2.12
C VAL A 117 9.69 13.67 -2.22
N THR A 118 10.33 14.83 -2.37
CA THR A 118 9.64 16.10 -2.60
C THR A 118 8.89 16.08 -3.94
N LYS A 119 9.51 15.57 -5.01
CA LYS A 119 8.88 15.44 -6.32
C LYS A 119 7.65 14.54 -6.28
N VAL A 120 7.72 13.40 -5.59
CA VAL A 120 6.57 12.49 -5.41
C VAL A 120 5.41 13.20 -4.73
N LYS A 121 5.66 13.92 -3.63
CA LYS A 121 4.64 14.72 -2.93
C LYS A 121 4.00 15.76 -3.85
N LYS A 122 4.81 16.48 -4.62
CA LYS A 122 4.32 17.51 -5.59
C LYS A 122 3.45 16.89 -6.68
N MET A 123 3.91 15.82 -7.32
CA MET A 123 3.15 15.14 -8.36
C MET A 123 1.80 14.62 -7.85
N ALA A 124 1.74 14.11 -6.62
CA ALA A 124 0.47 13.70 -6.02
C ALA A 124 -0.49 14.89 -5.89
N MET A 125 -0.02 16.02 -5.35
CA MET A 125 -0.84 17.24 -5.18
C MET A 125 -1.26 17.84 -6.54
N GLU A 126 -0.37 17.88 -7.52
CA GLU A 126 -0.63 18.38 -8.87
C GLU A 126 -1.65 17.50 -9.62
N ALA A 127 -1.69 16.20 -9.32
CA ALA A 127 -2.73 15.31 -9.82
C ALA A 127 -4.11 15.52 -9.15
N GLY A 128 -4.18 16.34 -8.10
CA GLY A 128 -5.42 16.68 -7.38
C GLY A 128 -5.58 15.99 -6.02
N PHE A 129 -4.62 15.20 -5.59
CA PHE A 129 -4.64 14.61 -4.25
C PHE A 129 -4.47 15.69 -3.17
N VAL A 130 -5.13 15.48 -2.04
CA VAL A 130 -4.94 16.27 -0.82
C VAL A 130 -4.02 15.50 0.10
N TYR A 131 -2.97 16.15 0.59
CA TYR A 131 -2.13 15.58 1.64
C TYR A 131 -2.96 15.36 2.89
N TYR A 132 -2.91 14.15 3.44
CA TYR A 132 -3.65 13.80 4.63
C TYR A 132 -2.74 13.64 5.85
N SER A 133 -1.73 12.76 5.78
CA SER A 133 -0.80 12.52 6.87
C SER A 133 0.47 11.82 6.40
N LYS A 134 1.49 11.84 7.25
CA LYS A 134 2.68 11.00 7.17
C LYS A 134 2.90 10.30 8.49
N VAL A 135 3.04 8.98 8.47
CA VAL A 135 3.37 8.18 9.65
C VAL A 135 4.63 7.38 9.37
N PRO A 136 5.71 7.56 10.13
CA PRO A 136 6.90 6.74 9.98
C PRO A 136 6.61 5.29 10.41
N TRP A 137 7.11 4.34 9.64
CA TRP A 137 7.18 2.94 10.04
C TRP A 137 8.59 2.66 10.58
N GLN A 138 8.69 2.41 11.88
CA GLN A 138 9.91 2.01 12.58
C GLN A 138 10.12 0.51 12.45
N LYS A 139 11.28 0.11 11.89
CA LYS A 139 11.66 -1.30 11.66
C LYS A 139 12.35 -1.91 12.89
N GLY A 140 11.71 -1.91 14.04
CA GLY A 140 12.24 -2.47 15.26
C GLY A 140 13.60 -1.89 15.71
N SER A 141 14.40 -2.70 16.38
CA SER A 141 15.72 -2.32 16.91
C SER A 141 16.88 -2.45 15.89
N PHE A 142 16.59 -2.88 14.66
CA PHE A 142 17.62 -3.00 13.64
C PHE A 142 18.12 -1.63 13.20
N VAL A 143 19.35 -1.33 13.49
CA VAL A 143 20.01 -0.08 13.12
C VAL A 143 21.00 -0.37 11.99
N ALA A 144 20.66 0.06 10.77
CA ALA A 144 21.64 0.16 9.69
C ALA A 144 22.39 1.48 9.86
N ASN A 145 23.54 1.45 10.49
CA ASN A 145 24.37 2.64 10.69
C ASN A 145 25.29 2.85 9.47
N THR A 146 24.84 3.67 8.52
CA THR A 146 25.61 4.01 7.32
C THR A 146 25.77 5.51 7.15
N GLY A 147 25.92 6.27 8.23
CA GLY A 147 26.07 7.72 8.15
C GLY A 147 25.64 8.47 9.40
N ARG A 148 25.19 9.71 9.22
CA ARG A 148 24.82 10.63 10.29
C ARG A 148 23.59 10.21 11.12
N LYS A 149 22.73 9.35 10.54
CA LYS A 149 21.50 8.87 11.16
C LYS A 149 21.30 7.40 10.84
N ALA A 150 20.78 6.65 11.79
CA ALA A 150 20.34 5.27 11.58
C ALA A 150 19.22 5.22 10.52
N LYS A 151 19.30 4.26 9.59
CA LYS A 151 18.30 4.06 8.52
C LYS A 151 17.43 2.84 8.86
N ASN A 152 16.52 3.00 9.79
CA ASN A 152 15.62 1.93 10.23
C ASN A 152 14.14 2.30 10.13
N ALA A 153 13.81 3.32 9.37
CA ALA A 153 12.44 3.75 9.14
C ALA A 153 12.11 3.87 7.63
N GLU A 154 10.85 3.82 7.32
CA GLU A 154 10.25 4.23 6.07
C GLU A 154 9.08 5.17 6.36
N ASP A 155 8.76 6.06 5.43
CA ASP A 155 7.61 6.97 5.56
C ASP A 155 6.38 6.35 4.88
N VAL A 156 5.28 6.23 5.62
CA VAL A 156 3.98 5.87 5.06
C VAL A 156 3.21 7.16 4.83
N MET A 157 3.02 7.51 3.56
CA MET A 157 2.36 8.75 3.14
C MET A 157 0.90 8.47 2.83
N PHE A 158 0.01 9.28 3.41
CA PHE A 158 -1.42 9.22 3.18
C PHE A 158 -1.87 10.45 2.40
N PHE A 159 -2.56 10.20 1.29
CA PHE A 159 -3.24 11.21 0.49
C PHE A 159 -4.70 10.82 0.30
N THR A 160 -5.57 11.77 -0.05
CA THR A 160 -6.98 11.50 -0.37
C THR A 160 -7.39 12.12 -1.68
N LYS A 161 -8.32 11.49 -2.38
CA LYS A 161 -8.97 12.08 -3.55
C LYS A 161 -10.05 13.08 -3.10
N GLY A 162 -9.64 14.33 -2.91
CA GLY A 162 -10.46 15.37 -2.31
C GLY A 162 -10.62 15.20 -0.80
N LYS A 163 -11.76 15.62 -0.24
CA LYS A 163 -12.05 15.45 1.19
C LYS A 163 -12.17 13.98 1.54
N ALA A 164 -11.44 13.54 2.57
CA ALA A 164 -11.50 12.17 3.05
C ALA A 164 -12.95 11.74 3.37
N ARG A 165 -13.33 10.56 2.90
CA ARG A 165 -14.66 9.98 3.15
C ARG A 165 -14.88 9.72 4.64
N SER A 166 -16.14 9.75 5.07
CA SER A 166 -16.51 9.51 6.46
C SER A 166 -16.84 8.04 6.66
N ILE A 167 -15.88 7.24 7.07
CA ILE A 167 -16.05 5.80 7.34
C ILE A 167 -15.87 5.46 8.82
N ARG A 168 -15.37 6.39 9.63
CA ARG A 168 -15.19 6.21 11.07
C ARG A 168 -16.47 6.54 11.82
N PRO A 169 -17.08 5.56 12.55
CA PRO A 169 -18.24 5.86 13.39
C PRO A 169 -17.84 6.83 14.50
N ASP A 170 -18.65 7.87 14.72
CA ASP A 170 -18.50 8.73 15.87
C ASP A 170 -19.11 8.02 17.08
N VAL A 171 -18.26 7.66 18.04
CA VAL A 171 -18.69 7.03 19.30
C VAL A 171 -19.26 8.04 20.29
N LYS A 172 -19.16 9.35 20.03
CA LYS A 172 -19.82 10.37 20.84
C LYS A 172 -21.29 10.39 20.47
N LYS A 173 -22.11 9.86 21.37
CA LYS A 173 -23.57 9.94 21.22
C LYS A 173 -23.98 11.41 21.24
N ASP A 174 -24.71 11.83 20.19
CA ASP A 174 -25.43 13.10 20.25
C ASP A 174 -26.51 12.97 21.33
N LYS A 175 -26.47 13.86 22.33
CA LYS A 175 -27.44 13.86 23.43
C LYS A 175 -28.86 14.20 22.94
N ALA A 176 -28.96 14.90 21.81
CA ALA A 176 -30.25 15.31 21.21
C ALA A 176 -30.85 14.20 20.30
N GLU A 177 -29.99 13.39 19.65
CA GLU A 177 -30.42 12.32 18.72
C GLU A 177 -29.64 11.03 19.01
N PRO A 178 -29.95 10.30 20.12
CA PRO A 178 -29.14 9.15 20.57
C PRO A 178 -29.15 7.96 19.62
N ASP A 179 -30.13 7.85 18.74
CA ASP A 179 -30.25 6.74 17.76
C ASP A 179 -29.66 7.06 16.39
N LYS A 180 -29.22 8.30 16.17
CA LYS A 180 -28.61 8.69 14.91
C LYS A 180 -27.15 8.27 14.86
N LYS A 181 -26.79 7.50 13.84
CA LYS A 181 -25.40 7.16 13.58
C LYS A 181 -24.66 8.36 12.99
N HIS A 182 -23.72 8.90 13.73
CA HIS A 182 -22.84 9.96 13.26
C HIS A 182 -21.51 9.35 12.77
N TYR A 183 -20.99 9.91 11.68
CA TYR A 183 -19.70 9.51 11.13
C TYR A 183 -18.76 10.71 11.07
N MET A 184 -17.57 10.54 11.57
CA MET A 184 -16.51 11.54 11.47
C MET A 184 -15.89 11.50 10.06
N SER A 185 -15.47 12.67 9.57
CA SER A 185 -14.65 12.75 8.35
C SER A 185 -13.34 12.00 8.56
N GLY A 186 -12.89 11.26 7.55
CA GLY A 186 -11.64 10.52 7.57
C GLY A 186 -11.85 9.02 7.62
N ALA A 187 -10.78 8.34 7.92
CA ALA A 187 -10.71 6.90 7.94
C ALA A 187 -11.27 6.28 9.23
N ASN A 188 -11.32 4.97 9.24
CA ASN A 188 -11.75 4.19 10.39
C ASN A 188 -10.68 4.24 11.50
N GLY A 189 -10.97 4.88 12.63
CA GLY A 189 -10.05 5.02 13.74
C GLY A 189 -9.15 6.26 13.68
N MET A 190 -7.96 6.16 14.27
CA MET A 190 -6.93 7.20 14.28
C MET A 190 -5.61 6.62 13.80
N LEU A 191 -4.88 7.38 12.99
CA LEU A 191 -3.49 7.03 12.67
C LEU A 191 -2.62 7.15 13.93
N PRO A 192 -1.71 6.20 14.17
CA PRO A 192 -0.71 6.34 15.22
C PRO A 192 0.33 7.40 14.84
N THR A 193 1.11 7.85 15.80
CA THR A 193 2.25 8.74 15.54
C THR A 193 3.41 8.01 14.86
N VAL A 194 3.49 6.69 15.04
CA VAL A 194 4.50 5.80 14.48
C VAL A 194 3.93 4.39 14.36
N PHE A 195 4.22 3.70 13.27
CA PHE A 195 4.00 2.26 13.15
C PHE A 195 5.23 1.52 13.68
N ASN A 196 5.05 0.69 14.69
CA ASN A 196 6.10 -0.14 15.27
C ASN A 196 5.83 -1.61 14.93
N PHE A 197 6.41 -2.07 13.82
CA PHE A 197 6.32 -3.46 13.36
C PHE A 197 7.68 -3.94 12.91
N ASP A 198 8.11 -5.07 13.43
CA ASP A 198 9.33 -5.70 12.99
C ASP A 198 9.19 -6.23 11.55
N PRO A 199 10.20 -6.05 10.68
CA PRO A 199 10.21 -6.70 9.38
C PRO A 199 10.15 -8.22 9.52
N PRO A 200 9.53 -8.94 8.57
CA PRO A 200 9.52 -10.39 8.60
C PRO A 200 10.94 -10.98 8.68
N GLY A 201 11.11 -12.05 9.43
CA GLY A 201 12.38 -12.75 9.59
C GLY A 201 12.98 -13.20 8.24
N LYS A 202 14.31 -13.27 8.14
CA LYS A 202 14.98 -13.65 6.88
C LYS A 202 14.54 -15.02 6.33
N LYS A 203 14.11 -15.93 7.21
CA LYS A 203 13.65 -17.28 6.84
C LYS A 203 12.19 -17.33 6.45
N GLU A 204 11.39 -16.36 6.89
CA GLU A 204 9.93 -16.32 6.73
C GLU A 204 9.51 -15.54 5.49
N ARG A 205 10.24 -14.46 5.18
CA ARG A 205 9.89 -13.60 4.06
C ARG A 205 10.13 -14.26 2.70
N ILE A 206 9.16 -14.06 1.82
CA ILE A 206 9.19 -14.53 0.43
C ILE A 206 9.93 -13.51 -0.47
N HIS A 207 9.81 -12.23 -0.13
CA HIS A 207 10.42 -11.12 -0.87
C HIS A 207 11.26 -10.25 0.07
N GLN A 208 12.39 -9.71 -0.41
CA GLN A 208 13.33 -8.96 0.46
C GLN A 208 12.74 -7.67 1.03
N ALA A 209 11.86 -7.01 0.27
CA ALA A 209 11.16 -5.78 0.67
C ALA A 209 9.76 -6.05 1.22
N GLU A 210 9.48 -7.29 1.65
CA GLU A 210 8.19 -7.66 2.20
C GLU A 210 7.84 -6.84 3.45
N LYS A 211 6.65 -6.27 3.44
CA LYS A 211 6.12 -5.52 4.58
C LYS A 211 5.54 -6.49 5.63
N PRO A 212 5.63 -6.15 6.93
CA PRO A 212 4.96 -6.94 7.97
C PRO A 212 3.45 -6.96 7.74
N ILE A 213 2.82 -8.13 7.87
CA ILE A 213 1.37 -8.27 7.69
C ILE A 213 0.60 -7.35 8.66
N GLY A 214 0.98 -7.30 9.93
CA GLY A 214 0.32 -6.46 10.92
C GLY A 214 0.38 -4.95 10.61
N LEU A 215 1.44 -4.47 9.92
CA LEU A 215 1.50 -3.11 9.42
C LEU A 215 0.44 -2.88 8.33
N LEU A 216 0.32 -3.82 7.40
CA LEU A 216 -0.65 -3.72 6.30
C LEU A 216 -2.08 -3.85 6.82
N GLU A 217 -2.37 -4.79 7.73
CA GLU A 217 -3.66 -4.91 8.42
C GLU A 217 -4.07 -3.60 9.12
N SER A 218 -3.13 -2.96 9.82
CA SER A 218 -3.37 -1.67 10.46
C SER A 218 -3.72 -0.56 9.45
N ILE A 219 -3.06 -0.55 8.29
CA ILE A 219 -3.34 0.42 7.22
C ILE A 219 -4.67 0.09 6.54
N VAL A 220 -4.90 -1.17 6.16
CA VAL A 220 -6.14 -1.64 5.52
C VAL A 220 -7.35 -1.30 6.39
N SER A 221 -7.32 -1.66 7.68
CA SER A 221 -8.40 -1.38 8.61
C SER A 221 -8.67 0.12 8.80
N TYR A 222 -7.65 0.96 8.59
CA TYR A 222 -7.77 2.41 8.68
C TYR A 222 -8.42 3.03 7.45
N VAL A 223 -8.08 2.59 6.23
CA VAL A 223 -8.46 3.27 4.98
C VAL A 223 -9.66 2.64 4.27
N SER A 224 -10.10 1.46 4.68
CA SER A 224 -11.15 0.69 3.99
C SER A 224 -12.15 0.03 4.93
N LEU A 225 -13.22 -0.47 4.34
CA LEU A 225 -14.26 -1.27 4.99
C LEU A 225 -14.33 -2.65 4.33
N PRO A 226 -14.86 -3.67 5.04
CA PRO A 226 -15.09 -4.99 4.45
C PRO A 226 -15.91 -4.92 3.16
N GLY A 227 -15.51 -5.70 2.16
CA GLY A 227 -16.15 -5.75 0.84
C GLY A 227 -15.69 -4.67 -0.13
N GLU A 228 -14.70 -3.86 0.22
CA GLU A 228 -14.12 -2.83 -0.65
C GLU A 228 -12.92 -3.35 -1.47
N TRP A 229 -12.72 -2.77 -2.65
CA TRP A 229 -11.63 -3.11 -3.55
C TRP A 229 -10.37 -2.29 -3.24
N LEU A 230 -9.30 -2.99 -2.90
CA LEU A 230 -7.98 -2.43 -2.67
C LEU A 230 -7.06 -2.73 -3.86
N LEU A 231 -6.22 -1.78 -4.23
CA LEU A 231 -5.22 -1.95 -5.27
C LEU A 231 -3.82 -1.87 -4.70
N ASP A 232 -3.02 -2.91 -4.98
CA ASP A 232 -1.56 -2.86 -4.87
C ASP A 232 -0.94 -2.97 -6.27
N GLN A 233 -0.29 -1.90 -6.72
CA GLN A 233 0.31 -1.86 -8.07
C GLN A 233 1.61 -2.69 -8.16
N PHE A 234 2.29 -2.91 -7.05
CA PHE A 234 3.60 -3.55 -6.98
C PHE A 234 3.62 -4.62 -5.90
N ALA A 235 2.71 -5.58 -6.02
CA ALA A 235 2.33 -6.53 -4.98
C ALA A 235 3.49 -7.36 -4.37
N GLY A 236 4.67 -7.41 -4.98
CA GLY A 236 5.84 -8.10 -4.45
C GLY A 236 5.55 -9.56 -4.08
N SER A 237 5.48 -9.86 -2.79
CA SER A 237 5.07 -11.18 -2.26
C SER A 237 3.56 -11.40 -2.26
N GLY A 238 2.76 -10.35 -2.49
CA GLY A 238 1.29 -10.42 -2.42
C GLY A 238 0.75 -10.30 -0.99
N VAL A 239 1.57 -9.88 -0.04
CA VAL A 239 1.21 -9.85 1.40
C VAL A 239 0.03 -8.92 1.70
N LEU A 240 -0.22 -7.87 0.89
CA LEU A 240 -1.42 -7.04 1.06
C LEU A 240 -2.71 -7.84 0.83
N GLY A 241 -2.69 -8.83 -0.08
CA GLY A 241 -3.83 -9.70 -0.30
C GLY A 241 -4.13 -10.66 0.85
N ALA A 242 -3.20 -10.81 1.80
CA ALA A 242 -3.39 -11.61 3.02
C ALA A 242 -3.83 -10.76 4.23
N ALA A 243 -3.58 -9.44 4.19
CA ALA A 243 -4.00 -8.48 5.21
C ALA A 243 -5.47 -8.09 5.03
#